data_94071f8b31089c6564dd2273548b53fb
#
_entry.id   94071f8b31089c6564dd2273548b53fb
#
_cell.length_a   1.000
_cell.length_b   1.000
_cell.length_c   1.000
_cell.angle_alpha   90.00
_cell.angle_beta   90.00
_cell.angle_gamma   90.00
#
_symmetry.space_group_name_H-M   'P 1'
#
loop_
_entity.id
_entity.type
_entity.pdbx_description
1 polymer ?
#
loop_
_entity_poly.entity_id
_entity_poly.type
_entity_poly.pdbx_seq_one_letter_code
_entity_poly.pdbx_strand_id
1 'polypeptide(L)'
;MQADRLSEHEEKRRLKRIYRLIDAIGPMECIPGCHDCCGPVYFTRLELQRAPLLELNIKALEQLIEANTGIDWHFNCASCIYVTPEGKCGIYDKRPFVCRIFAMTEEPMLKCPHGRAPKNPLPLKETHALMAEYKWIREQNAADGY
;
A
#
# COMPACT_ATOMS: atom_id res chain seq x y z
N MET A 1 -30.17 7.33 -14.39
CA MET A 1 -28.88 7.35 -15.08
C MET A 1 -27.85 6.77 -14.13
N GLN A 2 -27.28 5.65 -14.47
CA GLN A 2 -26.23 5.08 -13.64
C GLN A 2 -24.99 5.95 -13.77
N ALA A 3 -24.43 6.35 -12.64
CA ALA A 3 -23.12 6.97 -12.66
C ALA A 3 -22.15 6.03 -13.37
N ASP A 4 -21.29 6.57 -14.24
CA ASP A 4 -20.30 5.77 -14.93
C ASP A 4 -19.43 5.05 -13.92
N ARG A 5 -19.58 3.74 -13.86
CA ARG A 5 -18.75 2.92 -13.01
C ARG A 5 -17.33 2.88 -13.58
N LEU A 6 -16.37 2.95 -12.69
CA LEU A 6 -14.98 2.77 -13.07
C LEU A 6 -14.80 1.35 -13.64
N SER A 7 -14.48 1.25 -14.92
CA SER A 7 -14.22 -0.05 -15.54
C SER A 7 -12.92 -0.62 -15.00
N GLU A 8 -12.82 -1.96 -15.03
CA GLU A 8 -11.59 -2.64 -14.63
C GLU A 8 -10.38 -2.19 -15.47
N HIS A 9 -10.60 -1.99 -16.77
CA HIS A 9 -9.56 -1.50 -17.67
C HIS A 9 -9.08 -0.11 -17.26
N GLU A 10 -9.99 0.80 -16.96
CA GLU A 10 -9.66 2.16 -16.56
C GLU A 10 -8.98 2.19 -15.18
N GLU A 11 -9.45 1.37 -14.25
CA GLU A 11 -8.83 1.24 -12.93
C GLU A 11 -7.38 0.76 -13.06
N LYS A 12 -7.16 -0.26 -13.87
CA LYS A 12 -5.82 -0.80 -14.14
C LYS A 12 -4.91 0.26 -14.74
N ARG A 13 -5.42 1.05 -15.70
CA ARG A 13 -4.69 2.13 -16.34
C ARG A 13 -4.27 3.20 -15.33
N ARG A 14 -5.20 3.59 -14.44
CA ARG A 14 -4.94 4.60 -13.41
C ARG A 14 -3.91 4.11 -12.39
N LEU A 15 -4.03 2.88 -11.93
CA LEU A 15 -3.05 2.31 -11.00
C LEU A 15 -1.66 2.22 -11.62
N LYS A 16 -1.57 1.82 -12.89
CA LYS A 16 -0.28 1.78 -13.60
C LYS A 16 0.36 3.17 -13.68
N ARG A 17 -0.44 4.20 -13.94
CA ARG A 17 0.04 5.57 -14.00
C ARG A 17 0.57 6.01 -12.64
N ILE A 18 -0.17 5.74 -11.58
CA ILE A 18 0.24 6.04 -10.20
C ILE A 18 1.57 5.35 -9.88
N TYR A 19 1.67 4.06 -10.18
CA TYR A 19 2.89 3.29 -9.91
C TYR A 19 4.09 3.83 -10.70
N ARG A 20 3.89 4.21 -11.94
CA ARG A 20 4.93 4.79 -12.77
C ARG A 20 5.49 6.08 -12.18
N LEU A 21 4.60 6.93 -11.66
CA LEU A 21 5.01 8.19 -11.05
C LEU A 21 5.84 7.96 -9.77
N ILE A 22 5.49 6.94 -9.00
CA ILE A 22 6.26 6.57 -7.81
C ILE A 22 7.60 5.96 -8.20
N ASP A 23 7.60 5.03 -9.15
CA ASP A 23 8.82 4.35 -9.59
C ASP A 23 9.83 5.30 -10.20
N ALA A 24 9.35 6.40 -10.82
CA ALA A 24 10.22 7.42 -11.41
C ALA A 24 11.03 8.21 -10.38
N ILE A 25 10.65 8.14 -9.10
CA ILE A 25 11.39 8.81 -8.01
C ILE A 25 12.78 8.19 -7.85
N GLY A 26 12.92 6.93 -8.21
CA GLY A 26 14.18 6.21 -8.10
C GLY A 26 14.25 5.32 -6.87
N PRO A 27 15.35 4.58 -6.75
CA PRO A 27 15.48 3.60 -5.67
C PRO A 27 15.68 4.27 -4.31
N MET A 28 15.23 3.56 -3.28
CA MET A 28 15.51 3.88 -1.88
C MET A 28 16.09 2.63 -1.23
N GLU A 29 17.14 2.80 -0.46
CA GLU A 29 17.75 1.69 0.27
C GLU A 29 17.10 1.57 1.65
N CYS A 30 16.43 0.44 1.88
CA CYS A 30 15.95 0.09 3.20
C CYS A 30 17.04 -0.60 4.02
N ILE A 31 16.92 -0.56 5.34
CA ILE A 31 17.77 -1.37 6.21
C ILE A 31 17.46 -2.84 5.94
N PRO A 32 18.46 -3.68 5.63
CA PRO A 32 18.22 -5.10 5.34
C PRO A 32 17.42 -5.79 6.45
N GLY A 33 16.37 -6.50 6.06
CA GLY A 33 15.50 -7.20 7.00
C GLY A 33 14.52 -6.33 7.78
N CYS A 34 14.54 -5.02 7.55
CA CYS A 34 13.60 -4.11 8.22
C CYS A 34 12.20 -4.22 7.61
N HIS A 35 11.20 -4.37 8.47
CA HIS A 35 9.80 -4.37 8.08
C HIS A 35 8.95 -3.53 9.03
N ASP A 36 9.56 -2.53 9.67
CA ASP A 36 8.87 -1.68 10.64
C ASP A 36 7.75 -0.85 10.04
N CYS A 37 7.80 -0.59 8.72
CA CYS A 37 6.71 0.08 8.00
C CYS A 37 5.69 -0.92 7.45
N CYS A 38 5.92 -2.22 7.58
CA CYS A 38 5.00 -3.24 7.09
C CYS A 38 3.90 -3.49 8.12
N GLY A 39 2.67 -3.29 7.71
CA GLY A 39 1.51 -3.51 8.56
C GLY A 39 0.27 -3.68 7.71
N PRO A 40 -0.91 -3.75 8.33
CA PRO A 40 -2.15 -3.79 7.58
C PRO A 40 -2.29 -2.52 6.73
N VAL A 41 -2.44 -2.69 5.43
CA VAL A 41 -2.59 -1.58 4.49
C VAL A 41 -3.82 -1.79 3.63
N TYR A 42 -4.25 -0.71 2.98
CA TYR A 42 -5.38 -0.77 2.08
C TYR A 42 -4.98 -1.35 0.73
N PHE A 43 -5.89 -2.13 0.15
CA PHE A 43 -5.77 -2.65 -1.20
C PHE A 43 -6.99 -2.22 -2.00
N THR A 44 -6.80 -1.87 -3.27
CA THR A 44 -7.92 -1.85 -4.22
C THR A 44 -8.23 -3.28 -4.62
N ARG A 45 -9.39 -3.50 -5.26
CA ARG A 45 -9.78 -4.85 -5.73
C ARG A 45 -8.73 -5.44 -6.67
N LEU A 46 -8.18 -4.64 -7.59
CA LEU A 46 -7.18 -5.13 -8.54
C LEU A 46 -5.85 -5.42 -7.86
N GLU A 47 -5.46 -4.60 -6.89
CA GLU A 47 -4.25 -4.86 -6.11
C GLU A 47 -4.38 -6.17 -5.32
N LEU A 48 -5.54 -6.40 -4.72
CA LEU A 48 -5.79 -7.63 -3.98
C LEU A 48 -5.81 -8.86 -4.90
N GLN A 49 -6.37 -8.73 -6.09
CA GLN A 49 -6.35 -9.81 -7.08
C GLN A 49 -4.93 -10.15 -7.56
N ARG A 50 -4.04 -9.17 -7.58
CA ARG A 50 -2.64 -9.38 -7.97
C ARG A 50 -1.82 -10.01 -6.85
N ALA A 51 -2.19 -9.76 -5.60
CA ALA A 51 -1.49 -10.33 -4.46
C ALA A 51 -1.83 -11.80 -4.34
N PRO A 52 -0.89 -12.71 -4.53
CA PRO A 52 -1.18 -14.13 -4.42
C PRO A 52 -1.57 -14.50 -3.00
N LEU A 53 -2.51 -15.44 -2.87
CA LEU A 53 -2.77 -16.11 -1.59
C LEU A 53 -1.59 -17.06 -1.33
N LEU A 54 -0.49 -16.51 -0.91
CA LEU A 54 0.67 -17.29 -0.53
C LEU A 54 0.45 -17.93 0.83
N GLU A 55 1.37 -18.79 1.23
CA GLU A 55 1.41 -19.34 2.56
C GLU A 55 1.28 -18.20 3.57
N LEU A 56 0.08 -18.05 4.08
CA LEU A 56 -0.22 -16.96 5.00
C LEU A 56 0.47 -17.21 6.32
N ASN A 57 1.15 -16.22 6.84
CA ASN A 57 1.58 -16.23 8.21
C ASN A 57 0.30 -16.15 9.07
N ILE A 58 -0.11 -17.29 9.64
CA ILE A 58 -1.36 -17.41 10.40
C ILE A 58 -1.40 -16.41 11.56
N LYS A 59 -0.29 -16.20 12.23
CA LYS A 59 -0.19 -15.26 13.33
C LYS A 59 -0.46 -13.82 12.87
N ALA A 60 0.12 -13.43 11.74
CA ALA A 60 -0.11 -12.11 11.19
C ALA A 60 -1.57 -11.96 10.72
N LEU A 61 -2.17 -13.01 10.19
CA LEU A 61 -3.58 -13.01 9.79
C LEU A 61 -4.49 -12.83 11.01
N GLU A 62 -4.21 -13.53 12.10
CA GLU A 62 -4.96 -13.39 13.35
C GLU A 62 -4.87 -11.96 13.89
N GLN A 63 -3.68 -11.37 13.88
CA GLN A 63 -3.46 -9.98 14.29
C GLN A 63 -4.24 -9.01 13.39
N LEU A 64 -4.28 -9.27 12.09
CA LEU A 64 -5.03 -8.47 11.13
C LEU A 64 -6.53 -8.53 11.41
N ILE A 65 -7.06 -9.72 11.73
CA ILE A 65 -8.46 -9.91 12.09
C ILE A 65 -8.79 -9.13 13.36
N GLU A 66 -7.97 -9.23 14.38
CA GLU A 66 -8.14 -8.48 15.62
C GLU A 66 -8.14 -6.97 15.38
N ALA A 67 -7.21 -6.49 14.55
CA ALA A 67 -7.12 -5.07 14.21
C ALA A 67 -8.38 -4.54 13.53
N ASN A 68 -9.09 -5.39 12.77
CA ASN A 68 -10.30 -4.99 12.08
C ASN A 68 -11.57 -5.07 12.93
N THR A 69 -11.47 -5.53 14.18
CA THR A 69 -12.64 -5.69 15.07
C THR A 69 -12.84 -4.54 16.05
N GLY A 70 -12.30 -3.36 15.76
CA GLY A 70 -12.56 -2.16 16.54
C GLY A 70 -11.41 -1.72 17.44
N ILE A 71 -10.33 -2.47 17.49
CA ILE A 71 -9.10 -2.06 18.13
C ILE A 71 -8.34 -1.17 17.15
N ASP A 72 -7.76 -0.09 17.63
CA ASP A 72 -7.01 0.83 16.79
C ASP A 72 -5.76 0.13 16.26
N TRP A 73 -5.85 -0.37 15.05
CA TRP A 73 -4.77 -1.13 14.41
C TRP A 73 -3.52 -0.30 14.12
N HIS A 74 -3.60 1.04 14.17
CA HIS A 74 -2.43 1.89 14.02
C HIS A 74 -1.41 1.67 15.15
N PHE A 75 -1.87 1.24 16.30
CA PHE A 75 -1.02 1.03 17.47
C PHE A 75 -0.68 -0.43 17.73
N ASN A 76 -1.28 -1.35 17.02
CA ASN A 76 -1.13 -2.78 17.28
C ASN A 76 0.08 -3.43 16.61
N CYS A 77 0.85 -2.69 15.86
CA CYS A 77 2.08 -3.20 15.21
C CYS A 77 1.90 -4.58 14.56
N ALA A 78 0.69 -4.87 14.07
CA ALA A 78 0.42 -6.13 13.40
C ALA A 78 1.29 -6.23 12.15
N SER A 79 2.07 -7.29 12.06
CA SER A 79 2.89 -7.52 10.88
C SER A 79 2.02 -7.76 9.66
N CYS A 80 2.48 -7.27 8.51
CA CYS A 80 1.84 -7.58 7.25
C CYS A 80 1.80 -9.09 7.02
N ILE A 81 0.66 -9.62 6.55
CA ILE A 81 0.51 -11.06 6.30
C ILE A 81 1.49 -11.58 5.23
N TYR A 82 2.05 -10.70 4.41
CA TYR A 82 2.98 -11.07 3.35
C TYR A 82 4.45 -10.98 3.76
N VAL A 83 4.75 -10.63 5.00
CA VAL A 83 6.14 -10.65 5.49
C VAL A 83 6.59 -12.10 5.68
N THR A 84 7.71 -12.45 5.04
CA THR A 84 8.28 -13.79 5.16
C THR A 84 8.97 -13.98 6.51
N PRO A 85 9.27 -15.24 6.92
CA PRO A 85 10.03 -15.48 8.15
C PRO A 85 11.40 -14.79 8.17
N GLU A 86 11.97 -14.49 6.99
CA GLU A 86 13.24 -13.79 6.86
C GLU A 86 13.10 -12.27 6.95
N GLY A 87 11.89 -11.75 7.18
CA GLY A 87 11.63 -10.32 7.28
C GLY A 87 11.56 -9.59 5.94
N LYS A 88 11.28 -10.31 4.86
CA LYS A 88 11.16 -9.73 3.51
C LYS A 88 9.70 -9.65 3.08
N CYS A 89 9.41 -8.74 2.17
CA CYS A 89 8.07 -8.65 1.56
C CYS A 89 7.89 -9.76 0.52
N GLY A 90 6.95 -10.69 0.79
CA GLY A 90 6.66 -11.80 -0.13
C GLY A 90 5.97 -11.39 -1.42
N ILE A 91 5.45 -10.16 -1.48
CA ILE A 91 4.79 -9.63 -2.67
C ILE A 91 5.45 -8.33 -3.16
N TYR A 92 6.76 -8.21 -2.98
CA TYR A 92 7.47 -6.95 -3.24
C TYR A 92 7.11 -6.33 -4.60
N ASP A 93 7.12 -7.12 -5.67
CA ASP A 93 6.81 -6.63 -7.02
C ASP A 93 5.32 -6.32 -7.23
N LYS A 94 4.47 -6.79 -6.34
CA LYS A 94 3.01 -6.61 -6.38
C LYS A 94 2.49 -5.80 -5.21
N ARG A 95 3.37 -5.00 -4.60
CA ARG A 95 2.97 -4.17 -3.46
C ARG A 95 1.83 -3.23 -3.85
N PRO A 96 0.86 -3.02 -2.93
CA PRO A 96 -0.18 -2.03 -3.16
C PRO A 96 0.39 -0.61 -3.08
N PHE A 97 -0.43 0.36 -3.45
CA PHE A 97 -0.05 1.77 -3.50
C PHE A 97 0.62 2.26 -2.20
N VAL A 98 -0.01 1.96 -1.05
CA VAL A 98 0.50 2.45 0.25
C VAL A 98 1.93 1.99 0.48
N CYS A 99 2.23 0.73 0.18
CA CYS A 99 3.57 0.17 0.35
C CYS A 99 4.57 0.76 -0.65
N ARG A 100 4.11 1.17 -1.83
CA ARG A 100 4.99 1.76 -2.85
C ARG A 100 5.35 3.19 -2.55
N ILE A 101 4.39 3.97 -2.03
CA ILE A 101 4.62 5.40 -1.77
C ILE A 101 5.27 5.64 -0.41
N PHE A 102 5.17 4.70 0.52
CA PHE A 102 5.75 4.85 1.85
C PHE A 102 7.25 5.15 1.76
N ALA A 103 7.68 6.16 2.48
CA ALA A 103 9.05 6.66 2.51
C ALA A 103 9.54 7.33 1.23
N MET A 104 8.76 7.32 0.15
CA MET A 104 9.13 7.92 -1.15
C MET A 104 8.68 9.36 -1.30
N THR A 105 8.16 9.96 -0.25
CA THR A 105 7.46 11.24 -0.28
C THR A 105 7.88 12.14 0.88
N GLU A 106 7.64 13.44 0.72
CA GLU A 106 7.83 14.41 1.78
C GLU A 106 6.67 14.44 2.79
N GLU A 107 5.59 13.66 2.56
CA GLU A 107 4.47 13.59 3.50
C GLU A 107 4.92 13.02 4.85
N PRO A 108 4.82 13.79 5.95
CA PRO A 108 5.33 13.36 7.26
C PRO A 108 4.75 12.02 7.75
N MET A 109 3.48 11.74 7.43
CA MET A 109 2.83 10.51 7.87
C MET A 109 3.33 9.27 7.13
N LEU A 110 4.03 9.44 6.03
CA LEU A 110 4.53 8.35 5.20
C LEU A 110 6.05 8.25 5.23
N LYS A 111 6.69 8.86 6.22
CA LYS A 111 8.15 8.81 6.33
C LYS A 111 8.62 7.55 7.05
N CYS A 112 9.75 7.03 6.59
CA CYS A 112 10.41 5.92 7.25
C CYS A 112 10.84 6.30 8.67
N PRO A 113 10.51 5.48 9.69
CA PRO A 113 10.91 5.79 11.08
C PRO A 113 12.41 5.78 11.28
N HIS A 114 13.18 5.22 10.34
CA HIS A 114 14.64 5.16 10.39
C HIS A 114 15.31 6.24 9.53
N GLY A 115 14.54 7.20 9.02
CA GLY A 115 15.06 8.30 8.22
C GLY A 115 15.49 7.94 6.82
N ARG A 116 15.12 6.77 6.31
CA ARG A 116 15.44 6.36 4.94
C ARG A 116 14.53 7.08 3.96
N ALA A 117 15.11 7.60 2.89
CA ALA A 117 14.38 8.33 1.86
C ALA A 117 15.14 8.26 0.54
N PRO A 118 14.44 8.39 -0.59
CA PRO A 118 15.11 8.53 -1.89
C PRO A 118 15.80 9.88 -1.98
N LYS A 119 16.66 10.03 -2.99
CA LYS A 119 17.40 11.29 -3.20
C LYS A 119 16.48 12.48 -3.41
N ASN A 120 15.43 12.30 -4.20
CA ASN A 120 14.45 13.34 -4.50
C ASN A 120 13.04 12.83 -4.20
N PRO A 121 12.59 12.87 -2.94
CA PRO A 121 11.27 12.37 -2.59
C PRO A 121 10.17 13.17 -3.26
N LEU A 122 9.02 12.52 -3.47
CA LEU A 122 7.87 13.13 -4.10
C LEU A 122 7.37 14.32 -3.28
N PRO A 123 7.21 15.51 -3.89
CA PRO A 123 6.72 16.68 -3.17
C PRO A 123 5.33 16.46 -2.59
N LEU A 124 5.03 17.21 -1.55
CA LEU A 124 3.78 17.09 -0.81
C LEU A 124 2.53 17.24 -1.69
N LYS A 125 2.54 18.20 -2.59
CA LYS A 125 1.40 18.46 -3.48
C LYS A 125 1.10 17.27 -4.39
N GLU A 126 2.12 16.70 -5.00
CA GLU A 126 2.00 15.54 -5.88
C GLU A 126 1.59 14.30 -5.09
N THR A 127 2.10 14.15 -3.88
CA THR A 127 1.72 13.07 -2.98
C THR A 127 0.23 13.11 -2.66
N HIS A 128 -0.28 14.29 -2.30
CA HIS A 128 -1.70 14.45 -1.98
C HIS A 128 -2.58 14.20 -3.18
N ALA A 129 -2.13 14.58 -4.38
CA ALA A 129 -2.87 14.30 -5.62
C ALA A 129 -2.97 12.79 -5.88
N LEU A 130 -1.89 12.05 -5.71
CA LEU A 130 -1.90 10.59 -5.88
C LEU A 130 -2.74 9.91 -4.81
N MET A 131 -2.66 10.35 -3.58
CA MET A 131 -3.46 9.82 -2.48
C MET A 131 -4.96 10.05 -2.72
N ALA A 132 -5.32 11.22 -3.22
CA ALA A 132 -6.72 11.53 -3.54
C ALA A 132 -7.24 10.65 -4.68
N GLU A 133 -6.46 10.42 -5.71
CA GLU A 133 -6.84 9.55 -6.82
C GLU A 133 -7.00 8.10 -6.35
N TYR A 134 -6.07 7.61 -5.56
CA TYR A 134 -6.15 6.27 -4.99
C TYR A 134 -7.38 6.10 -4.09
N LYS A 135 -7.66 7.08 -3.24
CA LYS A 135 -8.84 7.09 -2.41
C LYS A 135 -10.11 7.02 -3.25
N TRP A 136 -10.16 7.79 -4.34
CA TRP A 136 -11.30 7.76 -5.25
C TRP A 136 -11.51 6.37 -5.86
N ILE A 137 -10.44 5.70 -6.29
CA ILE A 137 -10.52 4.32 -6.80
C ILE A 137 -11.11 3.39 -5.74
N ARG A 138 -10.65 3.51 -4.50
CA ARG A 138 -11.17 2.70 -3.39
C ARG A 138 -12.66 2.97 -3.14
N GLU A 139 -13.09 4.21 -3.23
CA GLU A 139 -14.49 4.57 -3.09
C GLU A 139 -15.35 3.95 -4.20
N GLN A 140 -14.82 3.91 -5.44
CA GLN A 140 -15.50 3.21 -6.53
C GLN A 140 -15.61 1.71 -6.26
N ASN A 141 -14.56 1.10 -5.74
CA ASN A 141 -14.60 -0.32 -5.35
C ASN A 141 -15.66 -0.56 -4.28
N ALA A 142 -15.76 0.29 -3.27
CA ALA A 142 -16.76 0.17 -2.21
C ALA A 142 -18.18 0.28 -2.76
N ALA A 143 -18.41 1.15 -3.75
CA ALA A 143 -19.71 1.28 -4.41
C ALA A 143 -20.09 0.00 -5.17
N ASP A 144 -19.11 -0.81 -5.59
CA ASP A 144 -19.30 -2.09 -6.26
C ASP A 144 -19.35 -3.27 -5.28
N GLY A 145 -19.36 -3.02 -3.97
CA GLY A 145 -19.48 -4.05 -2.94
C GLY A 145 -18.15 -4.58 -2.41
N TYR A 146 -17.08 -3.86 -2.66
CA TYR A 146 -15.75 -4.25 -2.15
C TYR A 146 -15.42 -3.62 -0.81
#